data_578cbe341ac6f016f0544738c3b1df78
#
_entry.id   578cbe341ac6f016f0544738c3b1df78
#
_cell.length_a   1.000
_cell.length_b   1.000
_cell.length_c   1.000
_cell.angle_alpha   90.00
_cell.angle_beta   90.00
_cell.angle_gamma   90.00
#
_symmetry.space_group_name_H-M   'P 1'
#
loop_
_entity.id
_entity.type
_entity.pdbx_description
1 polymer ?
#
loop_
_entity_poly.entity_id
_entity_poly.type
_entity_poly.pdbx_seq_one_letter_code
_entity_poly.pdbx_strand_id
1 'polypeptide(L)'
;MKIEDLHFDLPSQPVNERNWNLEKWRCENPMDYFKAIYILQMANHSIVKAEVFKTIYQIVRLHIPDTLYKYYSLSNRVESNERKFQTLSKCKIYLSDIKDFNDPFDGKGFFYNPAQLANIERLKSHGGRWIEDFNTYIKATSLTANGVQSMPMWAHYSNNHSGFCVSYDMKLNPTLSSCTFPIQYISERLDVTAFMQEQAQKMCDEIDKQISEGKKEIVFDDLSVIFMALLLCNLKHISWSYEKEFRCTTAANAAGMPFIEAQPKEIYVGMQCNSVHEKRLKDIASTLSIPIYKMVFDECCETYKLDAKPIKA
;
A
#
# COMPACT_ATOMS: atom_id res chain seq x y z
N MET A 1 4.09 9.27 27.39
CA MET A 1 4.38 10.24 26.32
C MET A 1 3.07 10.91 25.97
N LYS A 2 2.98 12.23 26.10
CA LYS A 2 1.75 12.96 25.74
C LYS A 2 1.74 13.17 24.23
N ILE A 3 0.55 13.34 23.63
CA ILE A 3 0.43 13.63 22.18
C ILE A 3 1.23 14.87 21.80
N GLU A 4 1.31 15.82 22.73
CA GLU A 4 2.11 17.04 22.65
C GLU A 4 3.63 16.79 22.54
N ASP A 5 4.10 15.64 23.04
CA ASP A 5 5.51 15.21 22.98
C ASP A 5 5.87 14.48 21.68
N LEU A 6 4.87 14.23 20.83
CA LEU A 6 5.03 13.53 19.57
C LEU A 6 5.22 14.55 18.45
N HIS A 7 6.39 15.16 18.45
CA HIS A 7 6.81 15.97 17.31
C HIS A 7 7.08 15.06 16.11
N PHE A 8 6.06 14.91 15.28
CA PHE A 8 6.33 14.82 13.86
C PHE A 8 6.70 16.25 13.46
N ASP A 9 7.93 16.51 13.11
CA ASP A 9 8.32 17.79 12.54
C ASP A 9 7.63 17.93 11.18
N LEU A 10 6.35 18.26 11.24
CA LEU A 10 5.65 18.73 10.06
C LEU A 10 6.30 20.06 9.73
N PRO A 11 6.74 20.25 8.47
CA PRO A 11 7.15 21.57 8.06
C PRO A 11 5.99 22.52 8.34
N SER A 12 6.24 23.49 9.19
CA SER A 12 5.25 24.49 9.63
C SER A 12 4.77 25.38 8.49
N GLN A 13 5.24 25.15 7.27
CA GLN A 13 4.97 25.99 6.11
C GLN A 13 4.65 25.17 4.85
N PRO A 14 3.82 25.70 3.94
CA PRO A 14 3.50 25.03 2.70
C PRO A 14 4.75 24.81 1.85
N VAL A 15 4.76 23.71 1.12
CA VAL A 15 5.82 23.17 0.23
C VAL A 15 6.43 24.18 -0.78
N ASN A 16 6.00 25.43 -0.76
CA ASN A 16 6.41 26.48 -1.71
C ASN A 16 7.61 27.33 -1.24
N GLU A 17 8.24 27.00 -0.12
CA GLU A 17 9.44 27.74 0.28
C GLU A 17 10.66 27.28 -0.50
N ARG A 18 11.39 28.26 -1.04
CA ARG A 18 12.54 28.08 -1.93
C ARG A 18 13.70 27.26 -1.38
N ASN A 19 13.70 26.91 -0.09
CA ASN A 19 14.81 26.23 0.60
C ASN A 19 14.41 24.84 1.16
N TRP A 20 13.22 24.35 0.91
CA TRP A 20 12.80 23.08 1.45
C TRP A 20 13.10 21.93 0.48
N ASN A 21 13.96 20.99 0.92
CA ASN A 21 14.29 19.79 0.17
C ASN A 21 13.47 18.61 0.70
N LEU A 22 12.39 18.26 0.01
CA LEU A 22 11.48 17.17 0.36
C LEU A 22 12.19 15.81 0.41
N GLU A 23 13.12 15.56 -0.50
CA GLU A 23 13.87 14.30 -0.53
C GLU A 23 14.78 14.17 0.70
N LYS A 24 15.46 15.25 1.08
CA LYS A 24 16.24 15.29 2.30
C LYS A 24 15.37 15.05 3.53
N TRP A 25 14.20 15.72 3.59
CA TRP A 25 13.25 15.54 4.69
C TRP A 25 12.74 14.09 4.78
N ARG A 26 12.44 13.43 3.66
CA ARG A 26 12.01 12.02 3.62
C ARG A 26 13.10 11.09 4.15
N CYS A 27 14.37 11.35 3.85
CA CYS A 27 15.49 10.57 4.37
C CYS A 27 15.67 10.76 5.88
N GLU A 28 15.50 11.96 6.38
CA GLU A 28 15.65 12.31 7.80
C GLU A 28 14.42 11.87 8.63
N ASN A 29 13.26 11.72 8.00
CA ASN A 29 12.00 11.34 8.64
C ASN A 29 11.39 10.10 7.96
N PRO A 30 12.00 8.91 8.11
CA PRO A 30 11.44 7.69 7.55
C PRO A 30 10.06 7.41 8.16
N MET A 31 9.17 6.81 7.37
CA MET A 31 7.85 6.43 7.88
C MET A 31 7.95 5.42 9.02
N ASP A 32 7.30 5.72 10.14
CA ASP A 32 7.25 4.88 11.33
C ASP A 32 5.78 4.58 11.69
N TYR A 33 5.28 3.46 11.19
CA TYR A 33 3.91 3.04 11.48
C TYR A 33 3.71 2.58 12.92
N PHE A 34 4.75 2.07 13.58
CA PHE A 34 4.66 1.71 14.99
C PHE A 34 4.39 2.93 15.85
N LYS A 35 5.14 4.00 15.61
CA LYS A 35 4.92 5.29 16.28
C LYS A 35 3.52 5.84 15.98
N ALA A 36 3.06 5.75 14.72
CA ALA A 36 1.72 6.17 14.34
C ALA A 36 0.63 5.38 15.06
N ILE A 37 0.76 4.05 15.16
CA ILE A 37 -0.16 3.18 15.89
C ILE A 37 -0.18 3.53 17.38
N TYR A 38 0.99 3.72 17.98
CA TYR A 38 1.11 4.10 19.39
C TYR A 38 0.44 5.44 19.69
N ILE A 39 0.60 6.43 18.80
CA ILE A 39 -0.08 7.71 18.90
C ILE A 39 -1.60 7.55 18.86
N LEU A 40 -2.11 6.72 17.95
CA LEU A 40 -3.55 6.45 17.85
C LEU A 40 -4.12 5.81 19.12
N GLN A 41 -3.34 4.93 19.77
CA GLN A 41 -3.74 4.33 21.05
C GLN A 41 -3.87 5.34 22.17
N MET A 42 -2.89 6.26 22.25
CA MET A 42 -2.85 7.26 23.31
C MET A 42 -3.94 8.34 23.17
N ALA A 43 -4.56 8.44 21.99
CA ALA A 43 -5.66 9.38 21.73
C ALA A 43 -7.00 8.84 22.26
N ASN A 44 -7.26 9.04 23.55
CA ASN A 44 -8.47 8.48 24.22
C ASN A 44 -9.79 9.20 23.89
N HIS A 45 -9.77 10.40 23.32
CA HIS A 45 -10.96 11.18 22.99
C HIS A 45 -11.20 11.26 21.48
N SER A 46 -12.47 11.21 21.06
CA SER A 46 -12.88 11.23 19.65
C SER A 46 -12.36 12.46 18.88
N ILE A 47 -12.36 13.64 19.51
CA ILE A 47 -11.86 14.89 18.91
C ILE A 47 -10.33 14.80 18.71
N VAL A 48 -9.62 14.32 19.71
CA VAL A 48 -8.16 14.15 19.64
C VAL A 48 -7.80 13.08 18.61
N LYS A 49 -8.57 11.98 18.51
CA LYS A 49 -8.39 10.96 17.47
C LYS A 49 -8.49 11.54 16.07
N ALA A 50 -9.50 12.37 15.79
CA ALA A 50 -9.67 12.97 14.47
C ALA A 50 -8.48 13.84 14.05
N GLU A 51 -7.94 14.64 14.95
CA GLU A 51 -6.74 15.45 14.69
C GLU A 51 -5.48 14.59 14.50
N VAL A 52 -5.34 13.53 15.28
CA VAL A 52 -4.23 12.57 15.13
C VAL A 52 -4.30 11.86 13.78
N PHE A 53 -5.46 11.37 13.37
CA PHE A 53 -5.65 10.77 12.05
C PHE A 53 -5.28 11.74 10.93
N LYS A 54 -5.74 12.97 11.02
CA LYS A 54 -5.44 14.02 10.06
C LYS A 54 -3.93 14.28 9.98
N THR A 55 -3.26 14.36 11.12
CA THR A 55 -1.81 14.56 11.19
C THR A 55 -1.04 13.40 10.58
N ILE A 56 -1.37 12.16 10.93
CA ILE A 56 -0.75 10.97 10.34
C ILE A 56 -0.96 10.94 8.82
N TYR A 57 -2.18 11.23 8.38
CA TYR A 57 -2.50 11.30 6.95
C TYR A 57 -1.66 12.34 6.22
N GLN A 58 -1.50 13.54 6.78
CA GLN A 58 -0.67 14.60 6.20
C GLN A 58 0.79 14.18 6.09
N ILE A 59 1.34 13.52 7.12
CA ILE A 59 2.70 12.99 7.10
C ILE A 59 2.86 11.94 6.00
N VAL A 60 1.94 10.98 5.91
CA VAL A 60 1.96 9.94 4.86
C VAL A 60 1.99 10.58 3.47
N ARG A 61 1.20 11.65 3.25
CA ARG A 61 1.18 12.37 1.95
C ARG A 61 2.52 12.95 1.57
N LEU A 62 3.32 13.42 2.53
CA LEU A 62 4.67 13.93 2.28
C LEU A 62 5.65 12.84 1.79
N HIS A 63 5.40 11.58 2.13
CA HIS A 63 6.22 10.45 1.68
C HIS A 63 5.89 9.97 0.26
N ILE A 64 4.74 10.36 -0.32
CA ILE A 64 4.34 9.89 -1.64
C ILE A 64 5.03 10.71 -2.72
N PRO A 65 5.79 10.09 -3.64
CA PRO A 65 6.40 10.78 -4.76
C PRO A 65 5.35 11.21 -5.80
N ASP A 66 5.70 12.15 -6.66
CA ASP A 66 4.80 12.66 -7.71
C ASP A 66 4.41 11.58 -8.73
N THR A 67 5.28 10.60 -8.95
CA THR A 67 5.03 9.50 -9.88
C THR A 67 5.34 8.16 -9.25
N LEU A 68 4.40 7.23 -9.34
CA LEU A 68 4.57 5.83 -8.98
C LEU A 68 4.35 4.93 -10.18
N TYR A 69 4.96 3.75 -10.14
CA TYR A 69 4.99 2.79 -11.22
C TYR A 69 4.39 1.46 -10.80
N LYS A 70 3.66 0.82 -11.70
CA LYS A 70 3.16 -0.54 -11.49
C LYS A 70 3.62 -1.46 -12.60
N TYR A 71 4.28 -2.55 -12.22
CA TYR A 71 4.71 -3.60 -13.13
C TYR A 71 3.62 -4.66 -13.25
N TYR A 72 3.46 -5.18 -14.45
CA TYR A 72 2.51 -6.21 -14.80
C TYR A 72 3.21 -7.35 -15.53
N SER A 73 3.12 -8.54 -14.98
CA SER A 73 3.56 -9.76 -15.66
C SER A 73 2.59 -10.12 -16.79
N LEU A 74 3.10 -10.57 -17.91
CA LEU A 74 2.34 -11.25 -18.94
C LEU A 74 2.83 -12.70 -19.06
N SER A 75 1.95 -13.64 -19.19
CA SER A 75 2.24 -15.06 -19.20
C SER A 75 1.44 -15.77 -20.29
N ASN A 76 1.54 -17.09 -20.39
CA ASN A 76 0.74 -17.88 -21.32
C ASN A 76 -0.74 -18.01 -20.91
N ARG A 77 -1.15 -17.45 -19.76
CA ARG A 77 -2.54 -17.45 -19.30
C ARG A 77 -3.30 -16.29 -19.94
N VAL A 78 -3.96 -16.56 -21.07
CA VAL A 78 -4.67 -15.56 -21.89
C VAL A 78 -5.70 -14.76 -21.07
N GLU A 79 -6.53 -15.43 -20.28
CA GLU A 79 -7.56 -14.78 -19.46
C GLU A 79 -6.99 -13.79 -18.43
N SER A 80 -5.86 -14.17 -17.80
CA SER A 80 -5.19 -13.29 -16.84
C SER A 80 -4.61 -12.04 -17.52
N ASN A 81 -4.03 -12.20 -18.70
CA ASN A 81 -3.50 -11.09 -19.48
C ASN A 81 -4.64 -10.17 -19.94
N GLU A 82 -5.73 -10.75 -20.48
CA GLU A 82 -6.87 -9.96 -20.95
C GLU A 82 -7.51 -9.14 -19.83
N ARG A 83 -7.64 -9.68 -18.61
CA ARG A 83 -8.10 -8.90 -17.45
C ARG A 83 -7.22 -7.69 -17.18
N LYS A 84 -5.87 -7.83 -17.28
CA LYS A 84 -4.94 -6.72 -17.09
C LYS A 84 -5.12 -5.63 -18.16
N PHE A 85 -5.25 -6.03 -19.42
CA PHE A 85 -5.49 -5.11 -20.53
C PHE A 85 -6.84 -4.38 -20.39
N GLN A 86 -7.91 -5.11 -20.05
CA GLN A 86 -9.22 -4.51 -19.82
C GLN A 86 -9.24 -3.56 -18.64
N THR A 87 -8.55 -3.91 -17.56
CA THR A 87 -8.45 -3.06 -16.38
C THR A 87 -7.71 -1.77 -16.71
N LEU A 88 -6.57 -1.87 -17.43
CA LEU A 88 -5.81 -0.72 -17.90
C LEU A 88 -6.63 0.17 -18.84
N SER A 89 -7.31 -0.42 -19.84
CA SER A 89 -8.12 0.34 -20.81
C SER A 89 -9.30 1.09 -20.17
N LYS A 90 -9.74 0.64 -18.99
CA LYS A 90 -10.80 1.29 -18.20
C LYS A 90 -10.24 2.25 -17.14
N CYS A 91 -8.95 2.58 -17.19
CA CYS A 91 -8.28 3.43 -16.21
C CYS A 91 -8.48 2.95 -14.77
N LYS A 92 -8.30 1.66 -14.52
CA LYS A 92 -8.48 1.03 -13.20
C LYS A 92 -7.26 0.19 -12.84
N ILE A 93 -7.04 0.00 -11.54
CA ILE A 93 -6.09 -0.96 -10.99
C ILE A 93 -6.87 -1.99 -10.18
N TYR A 94 -6.53 -3.27 -10.38
CA TYR A 94 -7.07 -4.36 -9.58
C TYR A 94 -6.37 -4.42 -8.22
N LEU A 95 -7.16 -4.59 -7.16
CA LEU A 95 -6.69 -4.78 -5.79
C LEU A 95 -6.85 -6.25 -5.41
N SER A 96 -5.74 -6.90 -5.08
CA SER A 96 -5.69 -8.31 -4.67
C SER A 96 -5.86 -8.43 -3.15
N ASP A 97 -6.21 -9.62 -2.69
CA ASP A 97 -6.02 -9.98 -1.28
C ASP A 97 -4.52 -9.98 -0.95
N ILE A 98 -4.15 -9.50 0.22
CA ILE A 98 -2.73 -9.47 0.63
C ILE A 98 -2.14 -10.89 0.71
N LYS A 99 -2.95 -11.88 1.09
CA LYS A 99 -2.54 -13.29 1.12
C LYS A 99 -2.08 -13.85 -0.24
N ASP A 100 -2.48 -13.20 -1.35
CA ASP A 100 -2.13 -13.59 -2.72
C ASP A 100 -0.82 -12.95 -3.19
N PHE A 101 -0.15 -12.17 -2.34
CA PHE A 101 1.14 -11.57 -2.64
C PHE A 101 2.25 -12.64 -2.60
N ASN A 102 3.37 -12.35 -3.25
CA ASN A 102 4.48 -13.30 -3.40
C ASN A 102 5.31 -13.51 -2.13
N ASP A 103 5.35 -12.53 -1.22
CA ASP A 103 6.04 -12.67 0.05
C ASP A 103 5.10 -13.36 1.08
N PRO A 104 5.47 -14.51 1.65
CA PRO A 104 4.66 -15.20 2.66
C PRO A 104 4.47 -14.40 3.96
N PHE A 105 5.27 -13.34 4.16
CA PHE A 105 5.16 -12.42 5.29
C PHE A 105 4.37 -11.15 4.97
N ASP A 106 3.87 -10.98 3.74
CA ASP A 106 3.01 -9.85 3.41
C ASP A 106 1.76 -9.85 4.31
N GLY A 107 1.49 -8.70 4.94
CA GLY A 107 0.46 -8.55 5.96
C GLY A 107 0.75 -9.24 7.29
N LYS A 108 1.94 -9.84 7.46
CA LYS A 108 2.39 -10.55 8.68
C LYS A 108 3.67 -9.97 9.27
N GLY A 109 3.99 -8.72 8.97
CA GLY A 109 5.14 -8.00 9.53
C GLY A 109 5.04 -7.78 11.05
N PHE A 110 3.99 -8.28 11.69
CA PHE A 110 3.75 -8.21 13.13
C PHE A 110 3.39 -9.58 13.72
N PHE A 111 3.45 -9.69 15.02
CA PHE A 111 2.97 -10.86 15.77
C PHE A 111 2.43 -10.43 17.13
N TYR A 112 1.66 -11.29 17.77
CA TYR A 112 1.23 -11.14 19.15
C TYR A 112 1.25 -12.50 19.86
N ASN A 113 1.31 -12.48 21.19
CA ASN A 113 1.28 -13.69 22.02
C ASN A 113 -0.17 -14.06 22.40
N PRO A 114 -0.77 -15.09 21.80
CA PRO A 114 -2.16 -15.47 22.10
C PRO A 114 -2.37 -15.85 23.58
N ALA A 115 -1.36 -16.42 24.25
CA ALA A 115 -1.48 -16.80 25.64
C ALA A 115 -1.78 -15.62 26.57
N GLN A 116 -1.28 -14.42 26.24
CA GLN A 116 -1.61 -13.21 26.99
C GLN A 116 -3.04 -12.73 26.75
N LEU A 117 -3.53 -12.88 25.51
CA LEU A 117 -4.89 -12.51 25.17
C LEU A 117 -5.92 -13.52 25.71
N ALA A 118 -5.52 -14.76 25.98
CA ALA A 118 -6.38 -15.80 26.58
C ALA A 118 -6.86 -15.46 27.99
N ASN A 119 -6.26 -14.44 28.64
CA ASN A 119 -6.75 -13.91 29.91
C ASN A 119 -8.06 -13.11 29.77
N ILE A 120 -8.41 -12.69 28.57
CA ILE A 120 -9.68 -12.03 28.26
C ILE A 120 -10.75 -13.11 28.10
N GLU A 121 -11.79 -13.10 28.95
CA GLU A 121 -12.77 -14.20 29.05
C GLU A 121 -13.39 -14.57 27.70
N ARG A 122 -13.75 -13.59 26.87
CA ARG A 122 -14.32 -13.83 25.53
C ARG A 122 -13.34 -14.48 24.54
N LEU A 123 -12.03 -14.34 24.74
CA LEU A 123 -11.00 -14.90 23.87
C LEU A 123 -10.46 -16.24 24.39
N LYS A 124 -10.79 -16.60 25.64
CA LYS A 124 -10.30 -17.82 26.31
C LYS A 124 -10.67 -19.09 25.57
N SER A 125 -11.91 -19.19 25.08
CA SER A 125 -12.39 -20.34 24.31
C SER A 125 -11.68 -20.54 22.98
N HIS A 126 -11.06 -19.49 22.45
CA HIS A 126 -10.29 -19.49 21.20
C HIS A 126 -8.77 -19.47 21.46
N GLY A 127 -8.34 -19.77 22.70
CA GLY A 127 -6.92 -19.78 23.08
C GLY A 127 -6.24 -18.42 22.91
N GLY A 128 -6.97 -17.32 23.09
CA GLY A 128 -6.47 -15.95 22.95
C GLY A 128 -6.23 -15.53 21.51
N ARG A 129 -6.62 -16.34 20.55
CA ARG A 129 -6.54 -15.93 19.15
C ARG A 129 -7.62 -14.92 18.86
N TRP A 130 -7.18 -13.77 18.49
CA TRP A 130 -8.03 -12.73 17.96
C TRP A 130 -8.31 -13.04 16.48
N ILE A 131 -9.46 -12.54 16.03
CA ILE A 131 -10.00 -12.62 14.67
C ILE A 131 -8.96 -13.05 13.64
N GLU A 132 -9.25 -14.12 12.99
CA GLU A 132 -8.31 -14.89 12.21
C GLU A 132 -7.62 -14.13 11.10
N ASP A 133 -8.19 -13.04 10.59
CA ASP A 133 -7.54 -12.37 9.48
C ASP A 133 -8.03 -10.92 9.28
N PHE A 134 -7.39 -9.97 9.92
CA PHE A 134 -7.48 -8.57 9.46
C PHE A 134 -7.13 -8.45 7.97
N ASN A 135 -6.28 -9.33 7.46
CA ASN A 135 -5.87 -9.38 6.07
C ASN A 135 -7.00 -9.74 5.10
N THR A 136 -8.06 -10.42 5.55
CA THR A 136 -9.23 -10.74 4.70
C THR A 136 -10.06 -9.50 4.37
N TYR A 137 -9.97 -8.47 5.21
CA TYR A 137 -10.70 -7.22 5.01
C TYR A 137 -9.90 -6.19 4.23
N ILE A 138 -8.66 -6.49 3.84
CA ILE A 138 -7.80 -5.54 3.15
C ILE A 138 -7.50 -6.01 1.74
N LYS A 139 -7.80 -5.13 0.79
CA LYS A 139 -7.40 -5.29 -0.60
C LYS A 139 -6.26 -4.32 -0.91
N ALA A 140 -5.26 -4.78 -1.61
CA ALA A 140 -4.10 -3.96 -1.90
C ALA A 140 -3.54 -4.16 -3.31
N THR A 141 -2.76 -3.19 -3.74
CA THR A 141 -1.91 -3.30 -4.92
C THR A 141 -0.59 -2.60 -4.68
N SER A 142 0.50 -3.23 -5.12
CA SER A 142 1.85 -2.68 -5.01
C SER A 142 2.17 -1.75 -6.16
N LEU A 143 2.79 -0.64 -5.82
CA LEU A 143 3.38 0.36 -6.69
C LEU A 143 4.84 0.54 -6.27
N THR A 144 5.67 1.16 -7.09
CA THR A 144 7.08 1.41 -6.76
C THR A 144 7.52 2.80 -7.16
N ALA A 145 8.47 3.37 -6.43
CA ALA A 145 9.14 4.60 -6.78
C ALA A 145 10.40 4.41 -7.67
N ASN A 146 10.79 3.17 -7.95
CA ASN A 146 12.03 2.87 -8.67
C ASN A 146 12.05 3.33 -10.14
N GLY A 147 10.92 3.71 -10.71
CA GLY A 147 10.85 4.02 -12.13
C GLY A 147 11.07 2.79 -13.02
N VAL A 148 11.30 3.04 -14.30
CA VAL A 148 11.41 2.00 -15.33
C VAL A 148 12.82 1.48 -15.56
N GLN A 149 13.81 2.03 -14.86
CA GLN A 149 15.22 1.62 -15.02
C GLN A 149 15.62 0.47 -14.07
N SER A 150 14.74 0.06 -13.16
CA SER A 150 15.03 -1.00 -12.19
C SER A 150 14.98 -2.39 -12.83
N MET A 151 16.14 -2.96 -13.11
CA MET A 151 16.24 -4.32 -13.64
C MET A 151 15.58 -5.40 -12.75
N PRO A 152 15.76 -5.37 -11.40
CA PRO A 152 15.06 -6.32 -10.53
C PRO A 152 13.54 -6.26 -10.65
N MET A 153 12.96 -5.05 -10.80
CA MET A 153 11.52 -4.92 -10.96
C MET A 153 11.02 -5.55 -12.27
N TRP A 154 11.77 -5.38 -13.36
CA TRP A 154 11.45 -6.04 -14.63
C TRP A 154 11.59 -7.57 -14.55
N ALA A 155 12.62 -8.06 -13.89
CA ALA A 155 12.83 -9.50 -13.73
C ALA A 155 11.71 -10.14 -12.90
N HIS A 156 11.43 -9.60 -11.72
CA HIS A 156 10.51 -10.23 -10.76
C HIS A 156 9.03 -9.98 -11.08
N TYR A 157 8.69 -8.77 -11.50
CA TYR A 157 7.29 -8.33 -11.58
C TYR A 157 6.73 -8.20 -13.00
N SER A 158 7.58 -8.33 -14.02
CA SER A 158 7.14 -8.32 -15.41
C SER A 158 7.37 -9.65 -16.16
N ASN A 159 7.51 -10.74 -15.44
CA ASN A 159 7.81 -12.07 -16.00
C ASN A 159 9.04 -12.02 -16.92
N ASN A 160 10.20 -11.72 -16.33
CA ASN A 160 11.49 -11.64 -17.05
C ASN A 160 11.42 -10.70 -18.27
N HIS A 161 10.99 -9.46 -18.06
CA HIS A 161 10.87 -8.44 -19.11
C HIS A 161 9.84 -8.72 -20.21
N SER A 162 8.97 -9.75 -20.06
CA SER A 162 7.93 -10.06 -21.05
C SER A 162 6.64 -9.25 -20.84
N GLY A 163 6.51 -8.58 -19.70
CA GLY A 163 5.34 -7.80 -19.32
C GLY A 163 5.46 -6.33 -19.70
N PHE A 164 4.78 -5.50 -18.91
CA PHE A 164 4.78 -4.05 -19.10
C PHE A 164 4.76 -3.32 -17.75
N CYS A 165 5.07 -2.02 -17.79
CA CYS A 165 4.98 -1.13 -16.65
C CYS A 165 4.12 0.08 -17.00
N VAL A 166 3.40 0.62 -16.03
CA VAL A 166 2.57 1.82 -16.18
C VAL A 166 2.97 2.83 -15.13
N SER A 167 3.18 4.08 -15.53
CA SER A 167 3.37 5.19 -14.59
C SER A 167 2.04 5.88 -14.28
N TYR A 168 1.93 6.38 -13.05
CA TYR A 168 0.77 7.11 -12.54
C TYR A 168 1.25 8.42 -11.91
N ASP A 169 0.68 9.54 -12.35
CA ASP A 169 0.88 10.83 -11.70
C ASP A 169 -0.03 10.90 -10.45
N MET A 170 0.57 10.97 -9.28
CA MET A 170 -0.16 10.90 -8.01
C MET A 170 -0.97 12.16 -7.71
N LYS A 171 -0.63 13.30 -8.35
CA LYS A 171 -1.41 14.54 -8.24
C LYS A 171 -2.69 14.49 -9.09
N LEU A 172 -2.62 13.79 -10.23
CA LEU A 172 -3.78 13.62 -11.13
C LEU A 172 -4.67 12.44 -10.72
N ASN A 173 -4.24 11.62 -9.76
CA ASN A 173 -4.94 10.44 -9.25
C ASN A 173 -5.28 10.58 -7.75
N PRO A 174 -6.15 11.50 -7.32
CA PRO A 174 -6.42 11.76 -5.91
C PRO A 174 -6.96 10.53 -5.18
N THR A 175 -7.82 9.74 -5.80
CA THR A 175 -8.38 8.51 -5.21
C THR A 175 -7.27 7.48 -4.97
N LEU A 176 -6.40 7.21 -5.95
CA LEU A 176 -5.27 6.32 -5.80
C LEU A 176 -4.30 6.86 -4.73
N SER A 177 -3.99 8.15 -4.80
CA SER A 177 -3.08 8.82 -3.86
C SER A 177 -3.60 8.73 -2.42
N SER A 178 -4.90 8.96 -2.19
CA SER A 178 -5.49 8.95 -0.85
C SER A 178 -5.41 7.59 -0.15
N CYS A 179 -5.38 6.50 -0.92
CA CYS A 179 -5.29 5.14 -0.41
C CYS A 179 -3.86 4.56 -0.47
N THR A 180 -2.87 5.35 -0.92
CA THR A 180 -1.49 4.88 -1.08
C THR A 180 -0.65 5.22 0.15
N PHE A 181 0.16 4.26 0.59
CA PHE A 181 1.02 4.34 1.77
C PHE A 181 2.42 3.81 1.44
N PRO A 182 3.50 4.45 1.92
CA PRO A 182 4.85 3.91 1.81
C PRO A 182 4.99 2.62 2.61
N ILE A 183 5.79 1.66 2.14
CA ILE A 183 6.15 0.50 2.95
C ILE A 183 7.21 0.90 3.98
N GLN A 184 6.99 0.50 5.22
CA GLN A 184 8.01 0.53 6.25
C GLN A 184 8.77 -0.79 6.24
N TYR A 185 10.06 -0.72 5.96
CA TYR A 185 10.94 -1.88 5.94
C TYR A 185 11.54 -2.12 7.34
N ILE A 186 11.39 -3.34 7.84
CA ILE A 186 11.82 -3.75 9.18
C ILE A 186 12.69 -5.01 9.11
N SER A 187 13.63 -5.16 10.02
CA SER A 187 14.49 -6.36 10.13
C SER A 187 13.83 -7.48 10.94
N GLU A 188 12.95 -7.12 11.88
CA GLU A 188 12.27 -8.04 12.76
C GLU A 188 10.78 -7.74 12.77
N ARG A 189 9.97 -8.78 12.99
CA ARG A 189 8.52 -8.62 13.10
C ARG A 189 8.17 -7.83 14.37
N LEU A 190 7.19 -6.96 14.24
CA LEU A 190 6.73 -6.11 15.32
C LEU A 190 5.89 -6.88 16.34
N ASP A 191 6.25 -6.82 17.62
CA ASP A 191 5.41 -7.33 18.72
C ASP A 191 4.30 -6.32 19.04
N VAL A 192 3.06 -6.70 18.73
CA VAL A 192 1.86 -5.89 18.99
C VAL A 192 1.01 -6.48 20.11
N THR A 193 1.57 -7.36 20.96
CA THR A 193 0.83 -8.08 22.00
C THR A 193 0.08 -7.15 22.96
N ALA A 194 0.78 -6.17 23.54
CA ALA A 194 0.17 -5.23 24.47
C ALA A 194 -0.96 -4.42 23.83
N PHE A 195 -0.72 -4.01 22.59
CA PHE A 195 -1.69 -3.30 21.79
C PHE A 195 -2.94 -4.16 21.50
N MET A 196 -2.75 -5.37 21.01
CA MET A 196 -3.86 -6.29 20.72
C MET A 196 -4.67 -6.61 22.00
N GLN A 197 -3.99 -6.76 23.15
CA GLN A 197 -4.65 -6.99 24.41
C GLN A 197 -5.54 -5.81 24.82
N GLU A 198 -5.05 -4.58 24.70
CA GLU A 198 -5.83 -3.39 25.03
C GLU A 198 -7.04 -3.22 24.10
N GLN A 199 -6.86 -3.43 22.80
CA GLN A 199 -7.95 -3.32 21.83
C GLN A 199 -9.00 -4.44 22.06
N ALA A 200 -8.56 -5.67 22.36
CA ALA A 200 -9.44 -6.78 22.69
C ALA A 200 -10.31 -6.45 23.90
N GLN A 201 -9.70 -5.92 24.95
CA GLN A 201 -10.44 -5.56 26.16
C GLN A 201 -11.48 -4.47 25.85
N LYS A 202 -11.09 -3.39 25.17
CA LYS A 202 -12.00 -2.31 24.80
C LYS A 202 -13.19 -2.81 23.97
N MET A 203 -12.94 -3.69 22.99
CA MET A 203 -14.02 -4.26 22.19
C MET A 203 -14.94 -5.14 23.01
N CYS A 204 -14.40 -5.96 23.91
CA CYS A 204 -15.20 -6.80 24.80
C CYS A 204 -16.07 -5.95 25.73
N ASP A 205 -15.51 -4.89 26.30
CA ASP A 205 -16.22 -3.98 27.20
C ASP A 205 -17.37 -3.26 26.46
N GLU A 206 -17.12 -2.83 25.21
CA GLU A 206 -18.15 -2.18 24.39
C GLU A 206 -19.26 -3.17 23.98
N ILE A 207 -18.93 -4.43 23.67
CA ILE A 207 -19.89 -5.49 23.41
C ILE A 207 -20.78 -5.70 24.65
N ASP A 208 -20.18 -5.86 25.83
CA ASP A 208 -20.90 -6.10 27.07
C ASP A 208 -21.82 -4.93 27.42
N LYS A 209 -21.36 -3.72 27.25
CA LYS A 209 -22.16 -2.52 27.41
C LYS A 209 -23.38 -2.50 26.49
N GLN A 210 -23.19 -2.72 25.18
CA GLN A 210 -24.27 -2.69 24.20
C GLN A 210 -25.29 -3.81 24.43
N ILE A 211 -24.84 -5.00 24.87
CA ILE A 211 -25.71 -6.10 25.29
C ILE A 211 -26.54 -5.69 26.52
N SER A 212 -25.90 -5.09 27.53
CA SER A 212 -26.59 -4.63 28.75
C SER A 212 -27.63 -3.55 28.47
N GLU A 213 -27.39 -2.73 27.44
CA GLU A 213 -28.34 -1.72 26.93
C GLU A 213 -29.49 -2.34 26.10
N GLY A 214 -29.49 -3.66 25.87
CA GLY A 214 -30.52 -4.37 25.12
C GLY A 214 -30.43 -4.14 23.59
N LYS A 215 -29.29 -3.72 23.06
CA LYS A 215 -29.10 -3.55 21.63
C LYS A 215 -29.13 -4.90 20.92
N LYS A 216 -29.87 -4.98 19.81
CA LYS A 216 -29.97 -6.20 18.98
C LYS A 216 -28.79 -6.37 18.03
N GLU A 217 -28.12 -5.29 17.70
CA GLU A 217 -26.95 -5.26 16.82
C GLU A 217 -25.81 -4.54 17.54
N ILE A 218 -24.63 -5.11 17.45
CA ILE A 218 -23.40 -4.52 18.01
C ILE A 218 -22.77 -3.65 16.92
N VAL A 219 -22.62 -2.36 17.22
CA VAL A 219 -22.01 -1.39 16.29
C VAL A 219 -20.73 -0.86 16.91
N PHE A 220 -19.65 -0.93 16.14
CA PHE A 220 -18.37 -0.33 16.51
C PHE A 220 -18.15 0.95 15.71
N ASP A 221 -18.14 2.09 16.40
CA ASP A 221 -17.84 3.39 15.79
C ASP A 221 -16.33 3.68 15.73
N ASP A 222 -15.52 2.83 16.33
CA ASP A 222 -14.07 3.02 16.37
C ASP A 222 -13.40 2.46 15.11
N LEU A 223 -13.17 3.32 14.13
CA LEU A 223 -12.42 3.01 12.90
C LEU A 223 -10.92 2.80 13.14
N SER A 224 -10.42 3.00 14.36
CA SER A 224 -8.98 2.89 14.67
C SER A 224 -8.44 1.48 14.37
N VAL A 225 -9.24 0.45 14.62
CA VAL A 225 -8.87 -0.95 14.34
C VAL A 225 -8.66 -1.17 12.83
N ILE A 226 -9.56 -0.65 11.99
CA ILE A 226 -9.43 -0.75 10.52
C ILE A 226 -8.20 0.01 10.05
N PHE A 227 -8.01 1.21 10.58
CA PHE A 227 -6.87 2.05 10.20
C PHE A 227 -5.53 1.41 10.60
N MET A 228 -5.49 0.77 11.76
CA MET A 228 -4.32 -0.01 12.18
C MET A 228 -4.05 -1.21 11.31
N ALA A 229 -5.07 -1.95 10.95
CA ALA A 229 -4.93 -3.07 10.04
C ALA A 229 -4.31 -2.60 8.70
N LEU A 230 -4.75 -1.44 8.19
CA LEU A 230 -4.17 -0.80 7.01
C LEU A 230 -2.68 -0.47 7.22
N LEU A 231 -2.30 0.09 8.38
CA LEU A 231 -0.91 0.43 8.68
C LEU A 231 -0.03 -0.81 8.84
N LEU A 232 -0.51 -1.82 9.57
CA LEU A 232 0.21 -3.07 9.80
C LEU A 232 0.45 -3.87 8.51
N CYS A 233 -0.44 -3.74 7.53
CA CYS A 233 -0.26 -4.34 6.20
C CYS A 233 0.86 -3.69 5.38
N ASN A 234 1.38 -2.53 5.80
CA ASN A 234 2.45 -1.83 5.13
C ASN A 234 3.83 -2.06 5.78
N LEU A 235 3.98 -3.14 6.54
CA LEU A 235 5.26 -3.62 7.07
C LEU A 235 5.81 -4.73 6.16
N LYS A 236 7.09 -4.64 5.83
CA LYS A 236 7.78 -5.63 4.98
C LYS A 236 9.22 -5.84 5.44
N HIS A 237 9.75 -7.04 5.24
CA HIS A 237 11.14 -7.33 5.61
C HIS A 237 12.12 -6.50 4.80
N ILE A 238 13.21 -6.03 5.43
CA ILE A 238 14.20 -5.12 4.83
C ILE A 238 14.88 -5.68 3.58
N SER A 239 14.93 -7.00 3.40
CA SER A 239 15.47 -7.61 2.17
C SER A 239 14.75 -7.18 0.89
N TRP A 240 13.51 -6.68 1.02
CA TRP A 240 12.70 -6.16 -0.08
C TRP A 240 12.84 -4.65 -0.30
N SER A 241 13.69 -3.97 0.46
CA SER A 241 13.82 -2.50 0.41
C SER A 241 14.23 -1.96 -0.96
N TYR A 242 14.89 -2.78 -1.78
CA TYR A 242 15.21 -2.43 -3.16
C TYR A 242 13.99 -2.14 -4.04
N GLU A 243 12.80 -2.60 -3.65
CA GLU A 243 11.56 -2.35 -4.38
C GLU A 243 11.07 -0.91 -4.24
N LYS A 244 11.44 -0.21 -3.17
CA LYS A 244 10.88 1.10 -2.81
C LYS A 244 9.36 1.13 -2.97
N GLU A 245 8.73 0.13 -2.35
CA GLU A 245 7.31 -0.15 -2.52
C GLU A 245 6.43 0.88 -1.84
N PHE A 246 5.35 1.21 -2.52
CA PHE A 246 4.17 1.89 -2.02
C PHE A 246 2.97 0.98 -2.22
N ARG A 247 2.08 0.97 -1.27
CA ARG A 247 0.93 0.08 -1.32
C ARG A 247 -0.36 0.88 -1.27
N CYS A 248 -1.16 0.78 -2.34
CA CYS A 248 -2.52 1.26 -2.28
C CYS A 248 -3.36 0.20 -1.57
N THR A 249 -3.86 0.54 -0.38
CA THR A 249 -4.64 -0.36 0.48
C THR A 249 -6.01 0.24 0.75
N THR A 250 -7.04 -0.60 0.64
CA THR A 250 -8.42 -0.23 0.98
C THR A 250 -9.05 -1.28 1.86
N ALA A 251 -9.95 -0.87 2.76
CA ALA A 251 -10.79 -1.83 3.46
C ALA A 251 -11.75 -2.49 2.45
N ALA A 252 -11.83 -3.79 2.46
CA ALA A 252 -12.77 -4.54 1.64
C ALA A 252 -14.18 -4.36 2.22
N ASN A 253 -14.99 -3.55 1.60
CA ASN A 253 -16.43 -3.66 1.81
C ASN A 253 -16.91 -4.96 1.18
N ALA A 254 -17.75 -5.71 1.86
CA ALA A 254 -18.33 -6.96 1.37
C ALA A 254 -19.01 -6.85 -0.01
N ALA A 255 -19.38 -5.63 -0.42
CA ALA A 255 -19.96 -5.28 -1.72
C ALA A 255 -19.00 -4.54 -2.65
N GLY A 256 -17.75 -4.26 -2.24
CA GLY A 256 -16.82 -3.42 -2.98
C GLY A 256 -16.21 -4.14 -4.17
N MET A 257 -16.20 -3.50 -5.33
CA MET A 257 -15.44 -3.95 -6.48
C MET A 257 -13.94 -3.87 -6.13
N PRO A 258 -13.13 -4.92 -6.44
CA PRO A 258 -11.70 -4.93 -6.12
C PRO A 258 -10.88 -4.07 -7.10
N PHE A 259 -11.37 -2.87 -7.40
CA PHE A 259 -10.74 -1.94 -8.34
C PHE A 259 -10.69 -0.55 -7.76
N ILE A 260 -9.59 0.15 -8.05
CA ILE A 260 -9.45 1.59 -7.81
C ILE A 260 -9.28 2.32 -9.14
N GLU A 261 -9.87 3.50 -9.26
CA GLU A 261 -9.68 4.35 -10.43
C GLU A 261 -8.27 4.94 -10.41
N ALA A 262 -7.59 4.81 -11.56
CA ALA A 262 -6.22 5.26 -11.72
C ALA A 262 -5.95 5.58 -13.20
N GLN A 263 -5.90 6.86 -13.51
CA GLN A 263 -5.56 7.34 -14.85
C GLN A 263 -4.09 7.09 -15.14
N PRO A 264 -3.75 6.22 -16.10
CA PRO A 264 -2.36 5.98 -16.47
C PRO A 264 -1.76 7.20 -17.15
N LYS A 265 -0.47 7.44 -16.89
CA LYS A 265 0.29 8.53 -17.51
C LYS A 265 1.04 8.04 -18.75
N GLU A 266 1.74 6.92 -18.64
CA GLU A 266 2.57 6.35 -19.70
C GLU A 266 2.62 4.84 -19.58
N ILE A 267 2.83 4.16 -20.71
CA ILE A 267 3.02 2.69 -20.78
C ILE A 267 4.44 2.37 -21.23
N TYR A 268 5.09 1.44 -20.56
CA TYR A 268 6.41 0.94 -20.90
C TYR A 268 6.34 -0.56 -21.16
N VAL A 269 6.71 -0.96 -22.37
CA VAL A 269 6.67 -2.35 -22.84
C VAL A 269 8.01 -3.01 -22.55
N GLY A 270 8.01 -4.14 -21.87
CA GLY A 270 9.22 -4.89 -21.57
C GLY A 270 9.98 -5.35 -22.81
N MET A 271 11.29 -5.47 -22.72
CA MET A 271 12.17 -5.82 -23.86
C MET A 271 11.75 -7.12 -24.54
N GLN A 272 11.33 -8.12 -23.76
CA GLN A 272 10.96 -9.46 -24.21
C GLN A 272 9.44 -9.62 -24.42
N CYS A 273 8.68 -8.54 -24.38
CA CYS A 273 7.24 -8.57 -24.64
C CYS A 273 6.99 -9.01 -26.09
N ASN A 274 6.14 -10.00 -26.27
CA ASN A 274 5.81 -10.50 -27.61
C ASN A 274 5.00 -9.48 -28.41
N SER A 275 5.04 -9.60 -29.73
CA SER A 275 4.43 -8.66 -30.67
C SER A 275 2.90 -8.53 -30.52
N VAL A 276 2.22 -9.62 -30.13
CA VAL A 276 0.76 -9.62 -29.94
C VAL A 276 0.38 -8.75 -28.74
N HIS A 277 1.06 -8.94 -27.62
CA HIS A 277 0.85 -8.14 -26.41
C HIS A 277 1.27 -6.68 -26.62
N GLU A 278 2.40 -6.46 -27.30
CA GLU A 278 2.86 -5.10 -27.64
C GLU A 278 1.82 -4.37 -28.49
N LYS A 279 1.26 -5.03 -29.52
CA LYS A 279 0.19 -4.44 -30.32
C LYS A 279 -1.02 -4.07 -29.48
N ARG A 280 -1.44 -4.96 -28.59
CA ARG A 280 -2.57 -4.71 -27.67
C ARG A 280 -2.33 -3.49 -26.78
N LEU A 281 -1.10 -3.32 -26.26
CA LEU A 281 -0.72 -2.16 -25.44
C LEU A 281 -0.68 -0.87 -26.27
N LYS A 282 -0.27 -0.92 -27.53
CA LYS A 282 -0.33 0.21 -28.47
C LYS A 282 -1.77 0.66 -28.72
N ASP A 283 -2.67 -0.28 -28.96
CA ASP A 283 -4.10 0.01 -29.16
C ASP A 283 -4.70 0.71 -27.92
N ILE A 284 -4.34 0.23 -26.72
CA ILE A 284 -4.76 0.85 -25.46
C ILE A 284 -4.17 2.25 -25.31
N ALA A 285 -2.88 2.42 -25.54
CA ALA A 285 -2.20 3.72 -25.44
C ALA A 285 -2.81 4.75 -26.41
N SER A 286 -3.10 4.34 -27.65
CA SER A 286 -3.79 5.16 -28.64
C SER A 286 -5.19 5.56 -28.18
N THR A 287 -5.98 4.61 -27.66
CA THR A 287 -7.33 4.88 -27.14
C THR A 287 -7.31 5.87 -25.97
N LEU A 288 -6.35 5.74 -25.08
CA LEU A 288 -6.18 6.61 -23.91
C LEU A 288 -5.44 7.92 -24.21
N SER A 289 -4.91 8.05 -25.43
CA SER A 289 -4.09 9.21 -25.85
C SER A 289 -2.89 9.45 -24.93
N ILE A 290 -2.19 8.37 -24.54
CA ILE A 290 -1.01 8.42 -23.67
C ILE A 290 0.24 7.89 -24.37
N PRO A 291 1.45 8.36 -23.99
CA PRO A 291 2.70 7.86 -24.54
C PRO A 291 2.94 6.39 -24.26
N ILE A 292 3.58 5.70 -25.21
CA ILE A 292 4.04 4.33 -25.06
C ILE A 292 5.49 4.18 -25.48
N TYR A 293 6.25 3.42 -24.73
CA TYR A 293 7.69 3.22 -24.91
C TYR A 293 8.04 1.74 -24.93
N LYS A 294 9.09 1.37 -25.69
CA LYS A 294 9.75 0.07 -25.61
C LYS A 294 10.99 0.18 -24.74
N MET A 295 11.13 -0.70 -23.77
CA MET A 295 12.37 -0.82 -23.01
C MET A 295 13.44 -1.48 -23.87
N VAL A 296 14.63 -0.89 -23.86
CA VAL A 296 15.81 -1.36 -24.58
C VAL A 296 17.04 -1.20 -23.71
N PHE A 297 18.13 -1.87 -24.03
CA PHE A 297 19.46 -1.55 -23.52
C PHE A 297 20.41 -1.36 -24.69
N ASP A 298 21.48 -0.63 -24.45
CA ASP A 298 22.56 -0.43 -25.42
C ASP A 298 23.72 -1.31 -25.05
N GLU A 299 24.01 -2.30 -25.90
CA GLU A 299 25.11 -3.25 -25.71
C GLU A 299 26.49 -2.58 -25.74
N CYS A 300 26.59 -1.39 -26.32
CA CYS A 300 27.80 -0.60 -26.39
C CYS A 300 27.96 0.40 -25.23
N CYS A 301 26.99 0.47 -24.32
CA CYS A 301 27.03 1.39 -23.18
C CYS A 301 27.84 0.78 -22.02
N GLU A 302 28.73 1.59 -21.45
CA GLU A 302 29.55 1.18 -20.29
C GLU A 302 28.72 1.01 -19.00
N THR A 303 27.51 1.58 -18.95
CA THR A 303 26.66 1.55 -17.76
C THR A 303 25.51 0.54 -17.90
N TYR A 304 25.16 -0.10 -16.80
CA TYR A 304 23.95 -0.94 -16.71
C TYR A 304 22.69 -0.06 -16.68
N LYS A 305 22.23 0.35 -17.87
CA LYS A 305 21.11 1.26 -18.02
C LYS A 305 20.06 0.72 -18.99
N LEU A 306 18.81 0.74 -18.57
CA LEU A 306 17.66 0.53 -19.45
C LEU A 306 17.16 1.89 -19.96
N ASP A 307 16.94 1.99 -21.26
CA ASP A 307 16.36 3.17 -21.91
C ASP A 307 14.93 2.88 -22.39
N ALA A 308 14.12 3.93 -22.42
CA ALA A 308 12.76 3.87 -22.94
C ALA A 308 12.70 4.59 -24.31
N LYS A 309 12.55 3.83 -25.40
CA LYS A 309 12.40 4.39 -26.75
C LYS A 309 10.93 4.54 -27.11
N PRO A 310 10.49 5.74 -27.58
CA PRO A 310 9.11 5.94 -28.01
C PRO A 310 8.72 4.95 -29.10
N ILE A 311 7.53 4.39 -28.97
CA ILE A 311 6.90 3.59 -30.01
C ILE A 311 5.82 4.46 -30.66
N LYS A 312 5.78 4.50 -31.99
CA LYS A 312 4.64 5.11 -32.67
C LYS A 312 3.39 4.28 -32.40
N ALA A 313 2.40 4.92 -31.80
CA ALA A 313 1.09 4.32 -31.55
C ALA A 313 0.34 4.07 -32.87
#